data_b465f4497ce8cce951e907a406f9ffd0
#
_entry.id   b465f4497ce8cce951e907a406f9ffd0
#
_cell.length_a   1.000
_cell.length_b   1.000
_cell.length_c   1.000
_cell.angle_alpha   90.00
_cell.angle_beta   90.00
_cell.angle_gamma   90.00
#
_symmetry.space_group_name_H-M   'P 1'
#
loop_
_entity.id
_entity.type
_entity.pdbx_description
1 polymer ?
#
loop_
_entity_poly.entity_id
_entity_poly.type
_entity_poly.pdbx_seq_one_letter_code
_entity_poly.pdbx_strand_id
1 'polypeptide(L)'
;MCIRDRYGATRCDYLTFVDIYRYLVWVLERHGISAYLTLFTIVDKDGVPLEDPELLTDTRQVLETSIRNAVRRADLYSCYGKNQFLMLMTGTNEEGCQVAKERIQSNFRRLNRRKKVMICDSFCPAIQIADEDIRRLENANVKEWDLGFQK
;
A
#
# COMPACT_ATOMS: atom_id res chain seq x y z
N MET A 1 3.44 27.25 2.16
CA MET A 1 3.15 25.82 2.18
C MET A 1 2.40 25.41 0.92
N CYS A 2 2.90 24.40 0.27
CA CYS A 2 2.30 23.95 -0.97
C CYS A 2 0.98 23.21 -0.71
N ILE A 3 -0.05 23.47 -1.53
CA ILE A 3 -1.34 22.79 -1.41
C ILE A 3 -1.18 21.27 -1.50
N ARG A 4 -0.17 20.80 -2.22
CA ARG A 4 0.12 19.36 -2.31
C ARG A 4 0.38 18.70 -0.97
N ASP A 5 0.80 19.45 0.04
CA ASP A 5 1.03 18.92 1.37
C ASP A 5 -0.25 18.52 2.09
N ARG A 6 -1.40 18.96 1.56
CA ARG A 6 -2.71 18.61 2.12
C ARG A 6 -3.29 17.34 1.51
N TYR A 7 -2.80 16.95 0.35
CA TYR A 7 -3.33 15.84 -0.43
C TYR A 7 -2.23 14.85 -0.72
N GLY A 8 -2.62 13.62 -0.86
CA GLY A 8 -1.74 12.55 -1.25
C GLY A 8 -1.02 11.91 -0.09
N ALA A 9 -0.90 10.61 -0.17
CA ALA A 9 -0.20 9.81 0.81
C ALA A 9 1.28 10.17 0.86
N THR A 10 1.88 10.02 2.01
CA THR A 10 3.32 10.21 2.19
C THR A 10 4.05 8.95 1.74
N ARG A 11 4.97 9.11 0.79
CA ARG A 11 5.80 8.00 0.35
C ARG A 11 7.00 7.84 1.27
N CYS A 12 7.34 6.60 1.59
CA CYS A 12 8.57 6.28 2.31
C CYS A 12 9.18 5.00 1.74
N ASP A 13 10.45 4.77 2.03
CA ASP A 13 11.07 3.50 1.66
C ASP A 13 10.52 2.39 2.57
N TYR A 14 10.76 1.14 2.17
CA TYR A 14 10.17 0.01 2.85
C TYR A 14 10.58 -0.13 4.31
N LEU A 15 11.87 0.05 4.60
CA LEU A 15 12.36 -0.08 5.97
C LEU A 15 11.78 1.01 6.88
N THR A 16 11.72 2.23 6.37
CA THR A 16 11.07 3.34 7.07
C THR A 16 9.59 3.06 7.29
N PHE A 17 8.93 2.49 6.28
CA PHE A 17 7.53 2.10 6.40
C PHE A 17 7.32 1.10 7.54
N VAL A 18 8.18 0.09 7.63
CA VAL A 18 8.10 -0.92 8.69
C VAL A 18 8.27 -0.28 10.06
N ASP A 19 9.25 0.62 10.22
CA ASP A 19 9.49 1.32 11.48
C ASP A 19 8.29 2.18 11.89
N ILE A 20 7.74 2.93 10.93
CA ILE A 20 6.57 3.78 11.19
C ILE A 20 5.35 2.92 11.51
N TYR A 21 5.13 1.85 10.75
CA TYR A 21 4.04 0.91 10.97
C TYR A 21 4.08 0.37 12.40
N ARG A 22 5.23 -0.10 12.82
CA ARG A 22 5.45 -0.66 14.14
C ARG A 22 5.11 0.33 15.25
N TYR A 23 5.61 1.55 15.13
CA TYR A 23 5.36 2.62 16.10
C TYR A 23 3.88 3.02 16.12
N LEU A 24 3.31 3.25 14.94
CA LEU A 24 1.92 3.72 14.83
C LEU A 24 0.93 2.69 15.34
N VAL A 25 1.14 1.41 15.07
CA VAL A 25 0.22 0.38 15.54
C VAL A 25 0.15 0.38 17.06
N TRP A 26 1.27 0.57 17.75
CA TRP A 26 1.26 0.67 19.20
C TRP A 26 0.50 1.90 19.69
N VAL A 27 0.74 3.06 19.08
CA VAL A 27 0.09 4.30 19.46
C VAL A 27 -1.41 4.24 19.21
N LEU A 28 -1.80 3.77 18.03
CA LEU A 28 -3.21 3.71 17.63
C LEU A 28 -3.98 2.72 18.49
N GLU A 29 -3.38 1.57 18.77
CA GLU A 29 -4.00 0.56 19.63
C GLU A 29 -4.23 1.11 21.03
N ARG A 30 -3.25 1.84 21.58
CA ARG A 30 -3.35 2.46 22.89
C ARG A 30 -4.47 3.47 22.97
N HIS A 31 -4.75 4.17 21.90
CA HIS A 31 -5.79 5.21 21.82
C HIS A 31 -7.11 4.70 21.25
N GLY A 32 -7.22 3.41 20.96
CA GLY A 32 -8.45 2.84 20.40
C GLY A 32 -8.74 3.29 18.98
N ILE A 33 -7.71 3.66 18.22
CA ILE A 33 -7.86 4.12 16.84
C ILE A 33 -7.50 2.97 15.91
N SER A 34 -8.35 2.73 14.92
CA SER A 34 -8.14 1.68 13.93
C SER A 34 -7.23 2.13 12.79
N ALA A 35 -6.49 1.18 12.24
CA ALA A 35 -5.70 1.38 11.03
C ALA A 35 -5.79 0.14 10.16
N TYR A 36 -5.60 0.32 8.86
CA TYR A 36 -5.68 -0.78 7.89
C TYR A 36 -4.47 -0.76 6.99
N LEU A 37 -3.98 -1.94 6.68
CA LEU A 37 -2.88 -2.15 5.76
C LEU A 37 -3.43 -2.74 4.46
N THR A 38 -3.07 -2.16 3.35
CA THR A 38 -3.52 -2.61 2.03
C THR A 38 -2.33 -2.94 1.16
N LEU A 39 -2.41 -4.07 0.48
CA LEU A 39 -1.41 -4.49 -0.50
C LEU A 39 -2.02 -4.39 -1.90
N PHE A 40 -1.35 -3.66 -2.77
CA PHE A 40 -1.71 -3.57 -4.18
C PHE A 40 -0.70 -4.35 -5.00
N THR A 41 -1.18 -5.21 -5.87
CA THR A 41 -0.33 -6.00 -6.78
C THR A 41 -0.70 -5.68 -8.22
N ILE A 42 0.31 -5.35 -9.03
CA ILE A 42 0.11 -5.13 -10.45
C ILE A 42 0.09 -6.49 -11.14
N VAL A 43 -1.01 -6.78 -11.84
CA VAL A 43 -1.24 -8.08 -12.46
C VAL A 43 -1.62 -7.89 -13.92
N ASP A 44 -1.52 -8.98 -14.69
CA ASP A 44 -2.04 -9.02 -16.05
C ASP A 44 -3.55 -9.32 -16.03
N LYS A 45 -4.14 -9.44 -17.19
CA LYS A 45 -5.58 -9.73 -17.33
C LYS A 45 -6.00 -11.06 -16.71
N ASP A 46 -5.06 -11.99 -16.55
CA ASP A 46 -5.33 -13.30 -15.99
C ASP A 46 -5.07 -13.35 -14.48
N GLY A 47 -4.71 -12.22 -13.87
CA GLY A 47 -4.44 -12.12 -12.45
C GLY A 47 -3.04 -12.57 -12.04
N VAL A 48 -2.16 -12.77 -13.00
CA VAL A 48 -0.77 -13.17 -12.74
C VAL A 48 0.07 -11.91 -12.50
N PRO A 49 0.92 -11.89 -11.46
CA PRO A 49 1.79 -10.74 -11.21
C PRO A 49 2.63 -10.38 -12.44
N LEU A 50 2.60 -9.09 -12.78
CA LEU A 50 3.29 -8.58 -13.95
C LEU A 50 4.80 -8.57 -13.70
N GLU A 51 5.58 -9.06 -14.67
CA GLU A 51 7.03 -9.14 -14.54
C GLU A 51 7.79 -8.35 -15.60
N ASP A 52 7.14 -7.89 -16.67
CA ASP A 52 7.77 -7.12 -17.74
C ASP A 52 8.31 -5.79 -17.19
N PRO A 53 9.63 -5.55 -17.22
CA PRO A 53 10.22 -4.34 -16.63
C PRO A 53 9.73 -3.03 -17.23
N GLU A 54 9.51 -2.99 -18.54
CA GLU A 54 9.05 -1.77 -19.21
C GLU A 54 7.62 -1.43 -18.80
N LEU A 55 6.74 -2.43 -18.84
CA LEU A 55 5.35 -2.25 -18.42
C LEU A 55 5.26 -1.91 -16.94
N LEU A 56 6.10 -2.54 -16.11
CA LEU A 56 6.12 -2.26 -14.67
C LEU A 56 6.53 -0.82 -14.37
N THR A 57 7.52 -0.29 -15.07
CA THR A 57 7.98 1.08 -14.82
C THR A 57 6.85 2.08 -15.04
N ASP A 58 6.16 1.98 -16.15
CA ASP A 58 5.04 2.87 -16.47
C ASP A 58 3.85 2.65 -15.53
N THR A 59 3.52 1.39 -15.29
CA THR A 59 2.35 1.04 -14.48
C THR A 59 2.54 1.43 -13.01
N ARG A 60 3.75 1.30 -12.50
CA ARG A 60 4.06 1.72 -11.12
C ARG A 60 3.85 3.21 -10.94
N GLN A 61 4.21 4.03 -11.92
CA GLN A 61 3.96 5.46 -11.86
C GLN A 61 2.46 5.77 -11.86
N VAL A 62 1.70 5.06 -12.67
CA VAL A 62 0.24 5.22 -12.71
C VAL A 62 -0.38 4.82 -11.38
N LEU A 63 0.05 3.70 -10.82
CA LEU A 63 -0.46 3.25 -9.52
C LEU A 63 -0.08 4.21 -8.40
N GLU A 64 1.15 4.68 -8.38
CA GLU A 64 1.59 5.66 -7.38
C GLU A 64 0.76 6.94 -7.46
N THR A 65 0.54 7.46 -8.65
CA THR A 65 -0.30 8.64 -8.85
C THR A 65 -1.74 8.38 -8.39
N SER A 66 -2.25 7.18 -8.69
CA SER A 66 -3.61 6.80 -8.30
C SER A 66 -3.76 6.76 -6.77
N ILE A 67 -2.75 6.25 -6.07
CA ILE A 67 -2.74 6.22 -4.61
C ILE A 67 -2.67 7.64 -4.05
N ARG A 68 -1.73 8.44 -4.55
CA ARG A 68 -1.52 9.79 -4.02
C ARG A 68 -2.73 10.69 -4.19
N ASN A 69 -3.49 10.51 -5.26
CA ASN A 69 -4.67 11.33 -5.52
C ASN A 69 -5.92 10.85 -4.79
N ALA A 70 -5.87 9.67 -4.19
CA ALA A 70 -7.04 9.05 -3.57
C ALA A 70 -7.06 9.15 -2.05
N VAL A 71 -5.91 9.33 -1.41
CA VAL A 71 -5.76 9.21 0.04
C VAL A 71 -5.13 10.46 0.64
N ARG A 72 -5.22 10.54 1.97
CA ARG A 72 -4.80 11.72 2.70
C ARG A 72 -3.31 11.72 2.98
N ARG A 73 -2.80 12.90 3.33
CA ARG A 73 -1.38 13.07 3.67
C ARG A 73 -0.93 12.20 4.85
N ALA A 74 -1.83 11.94 5.79
CA ALA A 74 -1.52 11.10 6.95
C ALA A 74 -1.38 9.63 6.61
N ASP A 75 -1.81 9.22 5.42
CA ASP A 75 -1.69 7.85 4.97
C ASP A 75 -0.31 7.64 4.35
N LEU A 76 0.28 6.48 4.63
CA LEU A 76 1.63 6.14 4.16
C LEU A 76 1.57 5.07 3.09
N TYR A 77 2.49 5.14 2.15
CA TYR A 77 2.65 4.05 1.19
C TYR A 77 4.13 3.83 0.89
N SER A 78 4.44 2.62 0.47
CA SER A 78 5.79 2.21 0.12
C SER A 78 5.77 1.20 -1.01
N CYS A 79 6.81 1.22 -1.82
CA CYS A 79 7.07 0.15 -2.77
C CYS A 79 7.41 -1.13 -2.03
N TYR A 80 6.75 -2.23 -2.41
CA TYR A 80 7.00 -3.55 -1.85
C TYR A 80 7.29 -4.51 -3.01
N GLY A 81 8.56 -4.69 -3.32
CA GLY A 81 8.94 -5.47 -4.49
C GLY A 81 8.73 -4.74 -5.80
N LYS A 82 8.83 -5.47 -6.91
CA LYS A 82 8.79 -4.89 -8.25
C LYS A 82 7.38 -4.48 -8.69
N ASN A 83 6.38 -5.21 -8.24
CA ASN A 83 5.01 -5.10 -8.72
C ASN A 83 4.00 -4.87 -7.61
N GLN A 84 4.43 -4.46 -6.43
CA GLN A 84 3.54 -4.30 -5.28
C GLN A 84 3.78 -2.99 -4.55
N PHE A 85 2.71 -2.46 -3.95
CA PHE A 85 2.75 -1.31 -3.06
C PHE A 85 2.00 -1.65 -1.78
N LEU A 86 2.55 -1.21 -0.65
CA LEU A 86 1.88 -1.27 0.64
C LEU A 86 1.37 0.12 1.00
N MET A 87 0.19 0.17 1.58
CA MET A 87 -0.41 1.42 2.05
C MET A 87 -0.95 1.23 3.46
N LEU A 88 -0.63 2.15 4.34
CA LEU A 88 -1.15 2.19 5.70
C LEU A 88 -2.11 3.36 5.84
N MET A 89 -3.37 3.04 6.13
CA MET A 89 -4.41 4.03 6.38
C MET A 89 -4.71 4.09 7.87
N THR A 90 -4.64 5.29 8.44
CA THR A 90 -4.86 5.49 9.87
C THR A 90 -6.15 6.25 10.13
N GLY A 91 -6.78 5.96 11.28
CA GLY A 91 -7.99 6.66 11.70
C GLY A 91 -9.19 6.38 10.80
N THR A 92 -9.28 5.18 10.25
CA THR A 92 -10.39 4.80 9.38
C THR A 92 -10.95 3.45 9.80
N ASN A 93 -12.17 3.16 9.36
CA ASN A 93 -12.79 1.85 9.54
C ASN A 93 -12.73 1.05 8.23
N GLU A 94 -13.28 -0.15 8.24
CA GLU A 94 -13.32 -1.01 7.07
C GLU A 94 -14.02 -0.34 5.89
N GLU A 95 -15.12 0.35 6.13
CA GLU A 95 -15.84 1.05 5.08
C GLU A 95 -15.00 2.16 4.45
N GLY A 96 -14.29 2.94 5.27
CA GLY A 96 -13.38 3.98 4.78
C GLY A 96 -12.24 3.40 3.97
N CYS A 97 -11.72 2.27 4.38
CA CYS A 97 -10.69 1.55 3.65
C CYS A 97 -11.21 1.07 2.28
N GLN A 98 -12.41 0.53 2.25
CA GLN A 98 -13.04 0.07 1.03
C GLN A 98 -13.27 1.23 0.05
N VAL A 99 -13.75 2.36 0.54
CA VAL A 99 -13.95 3.56 -0.28
C VAL A 99 -12.63 4.03 -0.89
N ALA A 100 -11.56 4.04 -0.11
CA ALA A 100 -10.24 4.44 -0.59
C ALA A 100 -9.72 3.49 -1.67
N LYS A 101 -9.89 2.19 -1.46
CA LYS A 101 -9.50 1.18 -2.45
C LYS A 101 -10.26 1.37 -3.76
N GLU A 102 -11.56 1.58 -3.69
CA GLU A 102 -12.37 1.80 -4.88
C GLU A 102 -11.95 3.06 -5.62
N ARG A 103 -11.60 4.11 -4.88
CA ARG A 103 -11.12 5.36 -5.46
C ARG A 103 -9.78 5.16 -6.16
N ILE A 104 -8.87 4.39 -5.56
CA ILE A 104 -7.58 4.06 -6.15
C ILE A 104 -7.78 3.24 -7.43
N GLN A 105 -8.65 2.23 -7.38
CA GLN A 105 -8.98 1.41 -8.55
C GLN A 105 -9.57 2.25 -9.68
N SER A 106 -10.48 3.16 -9.36
CA SER A 106 -11.09 4.05 -10.32
C SER A 106 -10.06 4.98 -10.97
N ASN A 107 -9.19 5.58 -10.16
CA ASN A 107 -8.11 6.43 -10.65
C ASN A 107 -7.17 5.64 -11.57
N PHE A 108 -6.83 4.43 -11.16
CA PHE A 108 -5.95 3.59 -11.96
C PHE A 108 -6.56 3.28 -13.32
N ARG A 109 -7.82 2.86 -13.36
CA ARG A 109 -8.51 2.56 -14.62
C ARG A 109 -8.56 3.78 -15.54
N ARG A 110 -8.77 4.97 -14.97
CA ARG A 110 -8.83 6.22 -15.72
C ARG A 110 -7.47 6.62 -16.29
N LEU A 111 -6.40 6.47 -15.50
CA LEU A 111 -5.06 6.91 -15.87
C LEU A 111 -4.29 5.86 -16.67
N ASN A 112 -4.64 4.60 -16.50
CA ASN A 112 -3.93 3.49 -17.14
C ASN A 112 -4.38 3.34 -18.61
N ARG A 113 -3.44 3.49 -19.52
CA ARG A 113 -3.70 3.33 -20.94
C ARG A 113 -3.59 1.89 -21.41
N ARG A 114 -3.03 1.02 -20.59
CA ARG A 114 -2.78 -0.39 -20.94
C ARG A 114 -3.86 -1.27 -20.31
N LYS A 115 -4.89 -1.54 -21.08
CA LYS A 115 -6.07 -2.27 -20.58
C LYS A 115 -5.81 -3.72 -20.17
N LYS A 116 -4.64 -4.27 -20.55
CA LYS A 116 -4.26 -5.62 -20.15
C LYS A 116 -3.62 -5.67 -18.77
N VAL A 117 -3.35 -4.53 -18.17
CA VAL A 117 -2.73 -4.43 -16.84
C VAL A 117 -3.79 -4.00 -15.84
N MET A 118 -3.86 -4.71 -14.72
CA MET A 118 -4.85 -4.49 -13.67
C MET A 118 -4.17 -4.42 -12.33
N ILE A 119 -4.91 -4.02 -11.30
CA ILE A 119 -4.43 -4.06 -9.92
C ILE A 119 -5.32 -5.00 -9.13
N CYS A 120 -4.69 -5.90 -8.38
CA CYS A 120 -5.35 -6.63 -7.31
C CYS A 120 -5.06 -5.96 -6.01
N ASP A 121 -6.04 -5.91 -5.13
CA ASP A 121 -5.84 -5.38 -3.78
C ASP A 121 -6.31 -6.38 -2.73
N SER A 122 -5.67 -6.32 -1.57
CA SER A 122 -6.13 -7.03 -0.37
C SER A 122 -5.80 -6.16 0.83
N PHE A 123 -6.62 -6.22 1.85
CA PHE A 123 -6.40 -5.42 3.05
C PHE A 123 -6.68 -6.24 4.31
N CYS A 124 -6.07 -5.79 5.39
CA CYS A 124 -6.30 -6.36 6.72
C CYS A 124 -6.16 -5.27 7.76
N PRO A 125 -6.77 -5.45 8.95
CA PRO A 125 -6.51 -4.54 10.05
C PRO A 125 -5.02 -4.52 10.39
N ALA A 126 -4.49 -3.34 10.70
CA ALA A 126 -3.10 -3.22 11.12
C ALA A 126 -2.95 -3.85 12.51
N ILE A 127 -2.00 -4.75 12.65
CA ILE A 127 -1.73 -5.47 13.89
C ILE A 127 -0.26 -5.33 14.26
N GLN A 128 0.05 -5.55 15.54
CA GLN A 128 1.44 -5.55 16.00
C GLN A 128 2.21 -6.68 15.33
N ILE A 129 3.42 -6.35 14.92
CA ILE A 129 4.35 -7.34 14.38
C ILE A 129 5.34 -7.66 15.48
N ALA A 130 5.54 -8.95 15.78
CA ALA A 130 6.50 -9.38 16.76
C ALA A 130 7.93 -8.97 16.34
N ASP A 131 8.76 -8.64 17.33
CA ASP A 131 10.14 -8.23 17.06
C ASP A 131 10.91 -9.28 16.26
N GLU A 132 10.63 -10.55 16.50
CA GLU A 132 11.24 -11.65 15.76
C GLU A 132 10.90 -11.60 14.27
N ASP A 133 9.66 -11.28 13.97
CA ASP A 133 9.20 -11.18 12.58
C ASP A 133 9.84 -9.98 11.89
N ILE A 134 10.03 -8.89 12.62
CA ILE A 134 10.70 -7.71 12.08
C ILE A 134 12.16 -8.03 11.74
N ARG A 135 12.88 -8.71 12.64
CA ARG A 135 14.25 -9.13 12.35
C ARG A 135 14.33 -10.06 11.16
N ARG A 136 13.36 -10.94 11.05
CA ARG A 136 13.26 -11.84 9.91
C ARG A 136 13.04 -11.07 8.62
N LEU A 137 12.22 -10.01 8.67
CA LEU A 137 11.97 -9.13 7.54
C LEU A 137 13.19 -8.32 7.12
N GLU A 138 13.96 -7.86 8.11
CA GLU A 138 15.17 -7.11 7.84
C GLU A 138 16.26 -7.97 7.20
N ASN A 139 16.27 -9.25 7.52
CA ASN A 139 17.29 -10.20 7.06
C ASN A 139 16.86 -11.04 5.86
N ALA A 140 15.56 -11.11 5.59
CA ALA A 140 15.01 -11.92 4.52
C ALA A 140 14.67 -11.06 3.31
N ASN A 141 14.38 -11.73 2.23
CA ASN A 141 13.84 -11.08 1.05
C ASN A 141 12.44 -10.54 1.40
N VAL A 142 12.27 -9.25 1.22
CA VAL A 142 11.06 -8.49 1.52
C VAL A 142 9.77 -9.15 0.99
N LYS A 143 9.90 -9.96 -0.05
CA LYS A 143 8.75 -10.62 -0.68
C LYS A 143 8.05 -11.66 0.20
N GLU A 144 8.68 -12.06 1.28
CA GLU A 144 8.14 -13.09 2.16
C GLU A 144 7.39 -12.52 3.36
N TRP A 145 7.25 -11.22 3.41
CA TRP A 145 6.54 -10.58 4.52
C TRP A 145 5.03 -10.78 4.38
N ASP A 146 4.52 -11.66 5.21
CA ASP A 146 3.08 -11.91 5.29
C ASP A 146 2.51 -11.21 6.51
N LEU A 147 1.80 -10.12 6.28
CA LEU A 147 1.12 -9.34 7.31
C LEU A 147 -0.32 -9.81 7.53
N GLY A 148 -0.61 -11.03 7.15
CA GLY A 148 -1.97 -11.56 7.23
C GLY A 148 -2.77 -11.33 5.96
N PHE A 149 -2.12 -10.93 4.90
CA PHE A 149 -2.79 -10.83 3.60
C PHE A 149 -3.11 -12.22 3.08
N GLN A 150 -4.34 -12.40 2.67
CA GLN A 150 -4.74 -13.59 1.95
C GLN A 150 -4.57 -13.33 0.47
N LYS A 151 -3.84 -14.22 -0.13
CA LYS A 151 -3.65 -14.15 -1.58
C LYS A 151 -4.90 -14.66 -2.30
#